data_bf9cf2e5af6fb43d6c5c293570ddf058
#
_entry.id   bf9cf2e5af6fb43d6c5c293570ddf058
#
_cell.length_a   1.000
_cell.length_b   1.000
_cell.length_c   1.000
_cell.angle_alpha   90.00
_cell.angle_beta   90.00
_cell.angle_gamma   90.00
#
_symmetry.space_group_name_H-M   'P 1'
#
loop_
_entity.id
_entity.type
_entity.pdbx_description
1 polymer ?
#
loop_
_entity_poly.entity_id
_entity_poly.type
_entity_poly.pdbx_seq_one_letter_code
_entity_poly.pdbx_strand_id
1 'polypeptide(L)'
;KDMEVRLTGWGIRDRHETINSFHWGPDGWLYGLQGFATPSKVRKPKGKGKIYKPGEPFPEDILQGDGVDINGGVWRYHPAKDRFEVVAHGFSNPWGIDYDAKGQLFITACVIPHLWHVIPGGIYQRQGGQHFNPYVYNDIKTITDHSHRSAHGGARVYLSDAFPASQYGRLFMANIHEHAV
;
A
#
# COMPACT_ATOMS: atom_id res chain seq x y z
N LYS A 1 1.39 -24.02 -15.41
CA LYS A 1 2.06 -23.58 -14.16
C LYS A 1 1.04 -23.69 -13.05
N ASP A 2 1.40 -24.37 -11.98
CA ASP A 2 0.55 -24.46 -10.80
C ASP A 2 0.52 -23.11 -10.10
N MET A 3 -0.68 -22.54 -9.89
CA MET A 3 -0.85 -21.34 -9.06
C MET A 3 -1.05 -21.76 -7.61
N GLU A 4 -0.44 -20.99 -6.72
CA GLU A 4 -0.62 -21.12 -5.28
C GLU A 4 -1.02 -19.78 -4.68
N VAL A 5 -2.10 -19.76 -3.90
CA VAL A 5 -2.56 -18.56 -3.19
C VAL A 5 -1.78 -18.44 -1.89
N ARG A 6 -0.97 -17.41 -1.77
CA ARG A 6 -0.16 -17.17 -0.57
C ARG A 6 -0.92 -16.43 0.52
N LEU A 7 -1.74 -15.46 0.12
CA LEU A 7 -2.50 -14.60 1.02
C LEU A 7 -3.92 -14.43 0.51
N THR A 8 -4.87 -14.37 1.42
CA THR A 8 -6.30 -14.16 1.14
C THR A 8 -6.95 -13.29 2.21
N GLY A 9 -8.24 -13.00 2.11
CA GLY A 9 -8.94 -12.14 3.05
C GLY A 9 -8.87 -10.65 2.72
N TRP A 10 -8.44 -10.33 1.50
CA TRP A 10 -8.46 -8.97 0.97
C TRP A 10 -9.88 -8.50 0.73
N GLY A 11 -10.21 -7.29 1.22
CA GLY A 11 -11.50 -6.67 0.98
C GLY A 11 -11.70 -6.29 -0.49
N ILE A 12 -12.95 -6.38 -0.93
CA ILE A 12 -13.39 -6.01 -2.29
C ILE A 12 -14.61 -5.09 -2.27
N ARG A 13 -14.88 -4.46 -1.13
CA ARG A 13 -16.04 -3.60 -0.93
C ARG A 13 -16.00 -2.35 -1.83
N ASP A 14 -14.83 -1.76 -1.94
CA ASP A 14 -14.55 -0.70 -2.89
C ASP A 14 -13.58 -1.18 -3.97
N ARG A 15 -13.83 -0.85 -5.23
CA ARG A 15 -13.02 -1.30 -6.37
C ARG A 15 -11.84 -0.41 -6.68
N HIS A 16 -11.79 0.80 -6.11
CA HIS A 16 -10.74 1.79 -6.35
C HIS A 16 -9.64 1.74 -5.28
N GLU A 17 -9.90 1.07 -4.15
CA GLU A 17 -9.01 1.04 -3.00
C GLU A 17 -8.52 -0.37 -2.66
N THR A 18 -8.56 -1.27 -3.62
CA THR A 18 -8.04 -2.63 -3.50
C THR A 18 -6.52 -2.67 -3.39
N ILE A 19 -5.96 -3.85 -3.16
CA ILE A 19 -4.50 -4.04 -3.16
C ILE A 19 -3.88 -3.63 -4.49
N ASN A 20 -2.79 -2.89 -4.43
CA ASN A 20 -2.10 -2.33 -5.60
C ASN A 20 -0.61 -2.05 -5.33
N SER A 21 0.07 -1.52 -6.35
CA SER A 21 1.44 -0.99 -6.26
C SER A 21 2.46 -1.99 -5.71
N PHE A 22 2.47 -3.20 -6.23
CA PHE A 22 3.45 -4.22 -5.83
C PHE A 22 4.86 -3.79 -6.17
N HIS A 23 5.76 -3.78 -5.17
CA HIS A 23 7.14 -3.34 -5.31
C HIS A 23 8.09 -4.16 -4.43
N TRP A 24 9.21 -4.62 -5.00
CA TRP A 24 10.25 -5.26 -4.23
C TRP A 24 11.07 -4.22 -3.47
N GLY A 25 11.10 -4.33 -2.16
CA GLY A 25 11.96 -3.50 -1.32
C GLY A 25 13.43 -3.95 -1.37
N PRO A 26 14.34 -3.05 -0.98
CA PRO A 26 15.77 -3.35 -0.91
C PRO A 26 16.12 -4.43 0.12
N ASP A 27 15.22 -4.75 1.01
CA ASP A 27 15.31 -5.76 2.07
C ASP A 27 14.80 -7.15 1.64
N GLY A 28 14.39 -7.30 0.37
CA GLY A 28 13.90 -8.57 -0.19
C GLY A 28 12.44 -8.91 0.15
N TRP A 29 11.68 -7.96 0.72
CA TRP A 29 10.24 -8.10 0.92
C TRP A 29 9.48 -7.55 -0.28
N LEU A 30 8.36 -8.18 -0.60
CA LEU A 30 7.37 -7.63 -1.51
C LEU A 30 6.44 -6.69 -0.74
N TYR A 31 6.43 -5.44 -1.11
CA TYR A 31 5.54 -4.42 -0.54
C TYR A 31 4.32 -4.21 -1.43
N GLY A 32 3.27 -3.70 -0.83
CA GLY A 32 2.07 -3.27 -1.54
C GLY A 32 1.23 -2.32 -0.70
N LEU A 33 0.23 -1.75 -1.34
CA LEU A 33 -0.65 -0.75 -0.79
C LEU A 33 -2.10 -1.25 -0.74
N GLN A 34 -2.90 -0.65 0.13
CA GLN A 34 -4.34 -0.90 0.23
C GLN A 34 -5.04 0.34 0.79
N GLY A 35 -6.17 0.72 0.22
CA GLY A 35 -6.95 1.87 0.64
C GLY A 35 -7.92 1.59 1.79
N PHE A 36 -8.50 2.65 2.36
CA PHE A 36 -9.27 2.57 3.60
C PHE A 36 -10.71 2.07 3.44
N ALA A 37 -11.27 2.10 2.24
CA ALA A 37 -12.65 1.67 2.01
C ALA A 37 -12.81 0.16 1.78
N THR A 38 -11.72 -0.59 1.88
CA THR A 38 -11.68 -2.05 1.71
C THR A 38 -11.08 -2.75 2.93
N PRO A 39 -11.73 -2.66 4.12
CA PRO A 39 -11.23 -3.34 5.30
C PRO A 39 -10.96 -4.81 4.99
N SER A 40 -9.77 -5.27 5.36
CA SER A 40 -9.28 -6.60 5.05
C SER A 40 -8.80 -7.29 6.30
N LYS A 41 -8.96 -8.60 6.35
CA LYS A 41 -8.36 -9.46 7.37
C LYS A 41 -7.51 -10.51 6.69
N VAL A 42 -6.25 -10.17 6.47
CA VAL A 42 -5.33 -10.95 5.64
C VAL A 42 -4.87 -12.18 6.38
N ARG A 43 -5.01 -13.33 5.73
CA ARG A 43 -4.67 -14.65 6.27
C ARG A 43 -4.03 -15.52 5.19
N LYS A 44 -3.42 -16.62 5.63
CA LYS A 44 -3.01 -17.70 4.74
C LYS A 44 -4.18 -18.64 4.50
N PRO A 45 -4.37 -19.15 3.28
CA PRO A 45 -5.31 -20.26 3.06
C PRO A 45 -4.73 -21.56 3.62
N LYS A 46 -5.60 -22.52 3.95
CA LYS A 46 -5.18 -23.91 4.19
C LYS A 46 -4.84 -24.56 2.84
N GLY A 47 -3.71 -25.26 2.79
CA GLY A 47 -3.22 -25.87 1.55
C GLY A 47 -2.89 -24.83 0.47
N LYS A 48 -3.11 -25.19 -0.80
CA LYS A 48 -2.79 -24.31 -1.95
C LYS A 48 -3.75 -23.13 -2.13
N GLY A 49 -4.85 -23.12 -1.42
CA GLY A 49 -5.90 -22.13 -1.57
C GLY A 49 -6.66 -22.24 -2.90
N LYS A 50 -7.61 -21.34 -3.09
CA LYS A 50 -8.45 -21.22 -4.29
C LYS A 50 -8.66 -19.76 -4.63
N ILE A 51 -8.77 -19.45 -5.91
CA ILE A 51 -9.21 -18.12 -6.38
C ILE A 51 -10.73 -18.14 -6.45
N TYR A 52 -11.39 -17.28 -5.66
CA TYR A 52 -12.84 -17.13 -5.64
C TYR A 52 -13.30 -16.06 -6.64
N LYS A 53 -14.40 -16.32 -7.31
CA LYS A 53 -15.05 -15.35 -8.20
C LYS A 53 -15.94 -14.40 -7.38
N PRO A 54 -16.20 -13.18 -7.87
CA PRO A 54 -17.16 -12.27 -7.24
C PRO A 54 -18.52 -12.98 -7.03
N GLY A 55 -19.03 -12.91 -5.78
CA GLY A 55 -20.28 -13.57 -5.39
C GLY A 55 -20.18 -15.06 -5.04
N GLU A 56 -19.02 -15.68 -5.23
CA GLU A 56 -18.78 -17.06 -4.78
C GLU A 56 -18.63 -17.10 -3.25
N PRO A 57 -19.28 -18.03 -2.54
CA PRO A 57 -19.13 -18.18 -1.10
C PRO A 57 -17.68 -18.42 -0.69
N PHE A 58 -17.24 -17.72 0.34
CA PHE A 58 -15.89 -17.84 0.89
C PHE A 58 -15.94 -18.53 2.27
N PRO A 59 -15.62 -19.83 2.35
CA PRO A 59 -15.69 -20.58 3.61
C PRO A 59 -14.58 -20.13 4.59
N GLU A 60 -14.96 -19.75 5.80
CA GLU A 60 -14.01 -19.34 6.84
C GLU A 60 -13.10 -20.49 7.33
N ASP A 61 -13.56 -21.72 7.23
CA ASP A 61 -12.81 -22.91 7.67
C ASP A 61 -11.56 -23.22 6.84
N ILE A 62 -11.43 -22.61 5.65
CA ILE A 62 -10.21 -22.74 4.82
C ILE A 62 -9.10 -21.76 5.22
N LEU A 63 -9.35 -20.86 6.17
CA LEU A 63 -8.39 -19.88 6.61
C LEU A 63 -7.52 -20.38 7.78
N GLN A 64 -6.29 -19.90 7.86
CA GLN A 64 -5.38 -20.18 8.96
C GLN A 64 -5.25 -18.98 9.88
N GLY A 65 -5.36 -19.25 11.19
CA GLY A 65 -5.13 -18.26 12.24
C GLY A 65 -6.13 -17.10 12.25
N ASP A 66 -5.87 -16.14 13.11
CA ASP A 66 -6.77 -15.01 13.33
C ASP A 66 -6.72 -13.94 12.23
N GLY A 67 -5.65 -13.94 11.46
CA GLY A 67 -5.41 -12.96 10.41
C GLY A 67 -4.86 -11.63 10.93
N VAL A 68 -4.47 -10.78 9.99
CA VAL A 68 -3.93 -9.45 10.24
C VAL A 68 -4.87 -8.41 9.64
N ASP A 69 -5.38 -7.53 10.48
CA ASP A 69 -6.29 -6.48 10.06
C ASP A 69 -5.54 -5.35 9.36
N ILE A 70 -6.05 -4.92 8.20
CA ILE A 70 -5.60 -3.72 7.50
C ILE A 70 -6.83 -2.98 6.93
N ASN A 71 -6.87 -1.66 7.15
CA ASN A 71 -7.87 -0.77 6.56
C ASN A 71 -7.21 0.54 6.13
N GLY A 72 -6.55 0.49 5.00
CA GLY A 72 -5.66 1.52 4.50
C GLY A 72 -4.27 1.42 5.09
N GLY A 73 -3.27 1.23 4.22
CA GLY A 73 -1.89 1.14 4.67
C GLY A 73 -0.91 0.56 3.67
N VAL A 74 0.30 0.41 4.17
CA VAL A 74 1.40 -0.29 3.53
C VAL A 74 1.57 -1.65 4.18
N TRP A 75 1.59 -2.69 3.39
CA TRP A 75 1.87 -4.05 3.83
C TRP A 75 3.11 -4.60 3.15
N ARG A 76 3.67 -5.68 3.70
CA ARG A 76 4.76 -6.42 3.06
C ARG A 76 4.64 -7.92 3.28
N TYR A 77 5.19 -8.69 2.34
CA TYR A 77 5.23 -10.14 2.38
C TYR A 77 6.62 -10.65 2.03
N HIS A 78 7.14 -11.58 2.82
CA HIS A 78 8.42 -12.24 2.55
C HIS A 78 8.19 -13.68 2.08
N PRO A 79 8.40 -13.99 0.79
CA PRO A 79 8.04 -15.30 0.23
C PRO A 79 8.79 -16.48 0.86
N ALA A 80 10.10 -16.34 1.10
CA ALA A 80 10.89 -17.41 1.67
C ALA A 80 10.62 -17.67 3.16
N LYS A 81 10.21 -16.63 3.91
CA LYS A 81 9.80 -16.75 5.32
C LYS A 81 8.30 -17.02 5.47
N ASP A 82 7.56 -16.92 4.37
CA ASP A 82 6.09 -17.00 4.33
C ASP A 82 5.44 -16.12 5.41
N ARG A 83 5.89 -14.85 5.50
CA ARG A 83 5.50 -13.90 6.55
C ARG A 83 4.87 -12.65 5.96
N PHE A 84 3.69 -12.29 6.48
CA PHE A 84 2.95 -11.08 6.16
C PHE A 84 2.98 -10.09 7.33
N GLU A 85 3.15 -8.81 7.04
CA GLU A 85 3.15 -7.74 8.04
C GLU A 85 2.49 -6.47 7.48
N VAL A 86 1.80 -5.71 8.33
CA VAL A 86 1.43 -4.33 8.04
C VAL A 86 2.56 -3.42 8.51
N VAL A 87 3.09 -2.62 7.59
CA VAL A 87 4.23 -1.72 7.83
C VAL A 87 3.76 -0.41 8.45
N ALA A 88 2.67 0.15 7.93
CA ALA A 88 2.09 1.41 8.38
C ALA A 88 0.61 1.48 8.01
N HIS A 89 -0.17 2.27 8.74
CA HIS A 89 -1.60 2.43 8.52
C HIS A 89 -1.96 3.86 8.09
N GLY A 90 -3.04 4.02 7.31
CA GLY A 90 -3.57 5.32 6.91
C GLY A 90 -3.58 5.55 5.40
N PHE A 91 -3.27 6.77 4.97
CA PHE A 91 -3.05 7.22 3.59
C PHE A 91 -4.29 7.32 2.68
N SER A 92 -5.47 7.06 3.15
CA SER A 92 -6.70 7.03 2.33
C SER A 92 -6.60 6.08 1.14
N ASN A 93 -6.27 6.57 -0.05
CA ASN A 93 -6.19 5.80 -1.29
C ASN A 93 -4.77 5.85 -1.89
N PRO A 94 -3.81 5.08 -1.35
CA PRO A 94 -2.44 5.08 -1.84
C PRO A 94 -2.32 4.32 -3.17
N TRP A 95 -1.57 4.88 -4.14
CA TRP A 95 -1.40 4.36 -5.49
C TRP A 95 0.01 4.47 -6.05
N GLY A 96 0.99 4.65 -5.21
CA GLY A 96 2.39 4.67 -5.62
C GLY A 96 3.33 4.40 -4.46
N ILE A 97 4.37 3.63 -4.71
CA ILE A 97 5.38 3.24 -3.73
C ILE A 97 6.75 3.17 -4.38
N ASP A 98 7.75 3.76 -3.76
CA ASP A 98 9.14 3.62 -4.17
C ASP A 98 10.11 3.94 -3.03
N TYR A 99 11.40 3.66 -3.25
CA TYR A 99 12.48 3.87 -2.31
C TYR A 99 13.49 4.86 -2.85
N ASP A 100 14.07 5.68 -1.97
CA ASP A 100 15.24 6.48 -2.32
C ASP A 100 16.54 5.64 -2.27
N ALA A 101 17.67 6.27 -2.65
CA ALA A 101 18.98 5.61 -2.65
C ALA A 101 19.47 5.15 -1.26
N LYS A 102 18.82 5.61 -0.19
CA LYS A 102 19.12 5.23 1.21
C LYS A 102 18.16 4.18 1.75
N GLY A 103 17.23 3.70 0.92
CA GLY A 103 16.20 2.73 1.32
C GLY A 103 15.06 3.34 2.12
N GLN A 104 14.87 4.67 2.07
CA GLN A 104 13.72 5.33 2.68
C GLN A 104 12.49 5.11 1.81
N LEU A 105 11.38 4.75 2.43
CA LEU A 105 10.13 4.41 1.76
C LEU A 105 9.25 5.65 1.58
N PHE A 106 8.82 5.88 0.35
CA PHE A 106 7.85 6.93 0.00
C PHE A 106 6.62 6.34 -0.64
N ILE A 107 5.46 6.90 -0.33
CA ILE A 107 4.21 6.58 -1.00
C ILE A 107 3.50 7.83 -1.48
N THR A 108 2.75 7.66 -2.56
CA THR A 108 1.82 8.65 -3.06
C THR A 108 0.39 8.13 -2.94
N ALA A 109 -0.56 9.03 -2.78
CA ALA A 109 -1.98 8.68 -2.77
C ALA A 109 -2.76 9.47 -3.80
N CYS A 110 -3.86 8.89 -4.26
CA CYS A 110 -4.75 9.48 -5.27
C CYS A 110 -5.32 10.84 -4.83
N VAL A 111 -5.62 10.96 -3.55
CA VAL A 111 -6.25 12.14 -2.96
C VAL A 111 -5.26 13.02 -2.18
N ILE A 112 -5.68 14.24 -1.88
CA ILE A 112 -4.89 15.20 -1.09
C ILE A 112 -5.18 15.01 0.40
N PRO A 113 -4.14 14.96 1.27
CA PRO A 113 -2.69 14.98 1.02
C PRO A 113 -2.21 13.72 0.31
N HIS A 114 -1.12 13.78 -0.45
CA HIS A 114 -0.78 12.73 -1.39
C HIS A 114 0.65 12.18 -1.35
N LEU A 115 1.55 12.72 -0.52
CA LEU A 115 2.95 12.25 -0.44
C LEU A 115 3.39 12.10 1.00
N TRP A 116 3.93 10.92 1.33
CA TRP A 116 4.45 10.63 2.67
C TRP A 116 5.79 9.90 2.61
N HIS A 117 6.64 10.23 3.59
CA HIS A 117 7.76 9.40 3.99
C HIS A 117 7.26 8.37 5.02
N VAL A 118 7.42 7.09 4.75
CA VAL A 118 6.83 6.01 5.55
C VAL A 118 7.83 5.48 6.58
N ILE A 119 7.41 5.50 7.82
CA ILE A 119 8.13 4.95 8.97
C ILE A 119 7.40 3.69 9.43
N PRO A 120 8.07 2.53 9.59
CA PRO A 120 7.45 1.33 10.11
C PRO A 120 6.76 1.57 11.45
N GLY A 121 5.52 1.09 11.59
CA GLY A 121 4.68 1.33 12.76
C GLY A 121 3.95 2.67 12.75
N GLY A 122 4.16 3.51 11.74
CA GLY A 122 3.51 4.82 11.64
C GLY A 122 2.01 4.73 11.39
N ILE A 123 1.27 5.69 11.98
CA ILE A 123 -0.16 5.90 11.72
C ILE A 123 -0.30 7.24 11.01
N TYR A 124 -0.83 7.20 9.81
CA TYR A 124 -0.84 8.33 8.89
C TYR A 124 -2.23 8.91 8.70
N GLN A 125 -2.28 10.19 8.44
CA GLN A 125 -3.50 10.93 8.16
C GLN A 125 -4.28 10.26 7.02
N ARG A 126 -5.60 10.24 7.16
CA ARG A 126 -6.55 9.75 6.15
C ARG A 126 -7.73 10.70 6.05
N GLN A 127 -8.42 10.68 4.91
CA GLN A 127 -9.55 11.57 4.67
C GLN A 127 -10.78 11.23 5.49
N GLY A 128 -10.95 9.97 5.85
CA GLY A 128 -12.14 9.53 6.57
C GLY A 128 -11.97 8.18 7.23
N GLY A 129 -12.99 7.79 8.00
CA GLY A 129 -12.98 6.58 8.79
C GLY A 129 -12.06 6.68 10.01
N GLN A 130 -12.08 5.64 10.82
CA GLN A 130 -11.22 5.52 12.00
C GLN A 130 -10.10 4.52 11.75
N HIS A 131 -8.94 4.75 12.36
CA HIS A 131 -7.89 3.75 12.44
C HIS A 131 -8.34 2.60 13.33
N PHE A 132 -7.86 1.39 13.03
CA PHE A 132 -8.06 0.24 13.91
C PHE A 132 -7.26 0.33 15.21
N ASN A 133 -6.16 1.11 15.18
CA ASN A 133 -5.33 1.31 16.35
C ASN A 133 -5.90 2.43 17.24
N PRO A 134 -6.34 2.13 18.47
CA PRO A 134 -6.93 3.13 19.36
C PRO A 134 -5.89 4.02 20.08
N TYR A 135 -4.60 3.68 20.01
CA TYR A 135 -3.53 4.35 20.75
C TYR A 135 -2.68 5.21 19.83
N VAL A 136 -3.26 6.30 19.36
CA VAL A 136 -2.58 7.26 18.47
C VAL A 136 -2.71 8.65 19.07
N TYR A 137 -1.60 9.36 19.24
CA TYR A 137 -1.64 10.76 19.67
C TYR A 137 -2.11 11.68 18.56
N ASN A 138 -1.35 11.67 17.46
CA ASN A 138 -1.65 12.43 16.25
C ASN A 138 -1.21 11.61 15.04
N ASP A 139 -1.98 11.71 13.97
CA ASP A 139 -1.62 11.11 12.68
C ASP A 139 -0.43 11.84 12.08
N ILE A 140 0.51 11.08 11.50
CA ILE A 140 1.61 11.62 10.72
C ILE A 140 1.03 12.24 9.45
N LYS A 141 1.40 13.49 9.17
CA LYS A 141 0.91 14.25 8.03
C LYS A 141 1.79 14.07 6.80
N THR A 142 1.28 14.52 5.66
CA THR A 142 2.05 14.63 4.42
C THR A 142 3.34 15.42 4.62
N ILE A 143 4.36 15.09 3.83
CA ILE A 143 5.65 15.82 3.81
C ILE A 143 5.68 16.96 2.79
N THR A 144 4.61 17.15 2.03
CA THR A 144 4.52 18.22 1.05
C THR A 144 3.21 18.98 1.18
N ASP A 145 3.28 20.26 0.93
CA ASP A 145 2.16 21.17 0.79
C ASP A 145 1.93 21.46 -0.68
N HIS A 146 0.69 21.37 -1.14
CA HIS A 146 0.36 21.59 -2.54
C HIS A 146 -1.07 22.07 -2.71
N SER A 147 -1.31 22.80 -3.77
CA SER A 147 -2.58 23.44 -4.09
C SER A 147 -3.26 22.92 -5.35
N HIS A 148 -2.68 21.95 -6.04
CA HIS A 148 -3.21 21.41 -7.27
C HIS A 148 -4.24 20.30 -7.03
N ARG A 149 -4.97 19.91 -8.06
CA ARG A 149 -6.01 18.87 -7.99
C ARG A 149 -5.39 17.48 -7.81
N SER A 150 -6.11 16.58 -7.16
CA SER A 150 -5.91 15.14 -7.30
C SER A 150 -6.52 14.70 -8.67
N ALA A 151 -6.33 13.50 -9.23
CA ALA A 151 -5.81 12.33 -8.55
C ALA A 151 -4.35 12.11 -8.94
N HIS A 152 -3.60 11.63 -7.98
CA HIS A 152 -2.20 11.25 -8.18
C HIS A 152 -2.06 9.74 -8.29
N GLY A 153 -1.08 9.28 -9.06
CA GLY A 153 -0.82 7.85 -9.23
C GLY A 153 0.63 7.58 -9.60
N GLY A 154 1.09 6.41 -9.20
CA GLY A 154 2.48 6.03 -9.33
C GLY A 154 3.41 6.81 -8.41
N ALA A 155 4.58 6.24 -8.16
CA ALA A 155 5.69 6.89 -7.50
C ALA A 155 6.97 6.31 -8.07
N ARG A 156 7.90 7.16 -8.46
CA ARG A 156 9.21 6.70 -8.89
C ARG A 156 10.28 7.69 -8.45
N VAL A 157 11.19 7.24 -7.61
CA VAL A 157 12.39 7.98 -7.27
C VAL A 157 13.41 7.77 -8.38
N TYR A 158 13.86 8.86 -9.00
CA TYR A 158 14.81 8.78 -10.09
C TYR A 158 16.23 8.51 -9.57
N LEU A 159 16.77 7.34 -9.85
CA LEU A 159 18.09 6.87 -9.40
C LEU A 159 18.98 6.42 -10.58
N SER A 160 18.81 7.04 -11.73
CA SER A 160 19.56 6.73 -12.96
C SER A 160 20.40 7.94 -13.42
N ASP A 161 21.12 7.78 -14.51
CA ASP A 161 21.96 8.80 -15.16
C ASP A 161 21.44 9.27 -16.52
N ALA A 162 20.25 8.78 -16.92
CA ALA A 162 19.65 9.15 -18.22
C ALA A 162 19.15 10.61 -18.26
N PHE A 163 18.72 11.17 -17.12
CA PHE A 163 18.38 12.58 -17.00
C PHE A 163 19.54 13.38 -16.38
N PRO A 164 19.50 14.73 -16.47
CA PRO A 164 20.50 15.57 -15.82
C PRO A 164 20.66 15.25 -14.34
N ALA A 165 21.87 15.36 -13.81
CA ALA A 165 22.19 15.05 -12.41
C ALA A 165 21.30 15.80 -11.39
N SER A 166 20.77 16.97 -11.76
CA SER A 166 19.81 17.73 -10.93
C SER A 166 18.47 17.01 -10.70
N GLN A 167 18.18 15.96 -11.44
CA GLN A 167 16.97 15.14 -11.27
C GLN A 167 17.19 13.94 -10.36
N TYR A 168 18.44 13.60 -10.06
CA TYR A 168 18.75 12.46 -9.20
C TYR A 168 18.14 12.63 -7.80
N GLY A 169 17.46 11.59 -7.31
CA GLY A 169 16.78 11.58 -6.02
C GLY A 169 15.42 12.27 -6.00
N ARG A 170 14.96 12.86 -7.11
CA ARG A 170 13.60 13.41 -7.19
C ARG A 170 12.56 12.31 -7.33
N LEU A 171 11.41 12.52 -6.69
CA LEU A 171 10.26 11.64 -6.85
C LEU A 171 9.32 12.19 -7.92
N PHE A 172 8.96 11.34 -8.85
CA PHE A 172 8.00 11.61 -9.92
C PHE A 172 6.69 10.86 -9.65
N MET A 173 5.58 11.53 -9.84
CA MET A 173 4.23 10.96 -9.79
C MET A 173 3.34 11.63 -10.83
N ALA A 174 2.40 10.89 -11.40
CA ALA A 174 1.45 11.43 -12.37
C ALA A 174 0.30 12.15 -11.66
N ASN A 175 -0.20 13.23 -12.26
CA ASN A 175 -1.45 13.88 -11.90
C ASN A 175 -2.43 13.76 -13.07
N ILE A 176 -3.46 12.94 -12.88
CA ILE A 176 -4.41 12.58 -13.95
C ILE A 176 -5.28 13.78 -14.31
N HIS A 177 -5.68 14.61 -13.35
CA HIS A 177 -6.60 15.73 -13.58
C HIS A 177 -5.92 16.94 -14.24
N GLU A 178 -4.62 17.07 -14.06
CA GLU A 178 -3.84 18.18 -14.63
C GLU A 178 -2.98 17.76 -15.81
N HIS A 179 -3.05 16.47 -16.19
CA HIS A 179 -2.27 15.90 -17.30
C HIS A 179 -0.76 16.18 -17.15
N ALA A 180 -0.23 16.05 -15.93
CA ALA A 180 1.11 16.44 -15.54
C ALA A 180 1.88 15.32 -14.81
N VAL A 181 3.17 15.52 -14.71
CA VAL A 181 4.06 14.69 -13.86
C VAL A 181 4.84 15.62 -12.94
#